data_a12ca647d6bdbc8833368d901d906062
#
_entry.id   a12ca647d6bdbc8833368d901d906062
#
_cell.length_a   1.000
_cell.length_b   1.000
_cell.length_c   1.000
_cell.angle_alpha   90.00
_cell.angle_beta   90.00
_cell.angle_gamma   90.00
#
_symmetry.space_group_name_H-M   'P 1'
#
loop_
_entity.id
_entity.type
_entity.pdbx_description
1 polymer ?
#
loop_
_entity_poly.entity_id
_entity_poly.type
_entity_poly.pdbx_seq_one_letter_code
_entity_poly.pdbx_strand_id
1 'polypeptide(L)'
;MMLIPILSAISREEARKNLDELKLINKRVRIEVADGQFVDELTVGPSDFVEEDFGSMKVEYHLMVDDPTEWIRECVESGASIIIGQIERMGSQALFIDDVEENEGVKAGIALEYGTPVEEIERDTLTRLQ
;
A
#
# COMPACT_ATOMS: atom_id res chain seq x y z
N MET A 1 -14.31 -2.24 -17.15
CA MET A 1 -13.21 -2.97 -16.50
C MET A 1 -12.17 -1.97 -16.00
N MET A 2 -11.73 -2.13 -14.76
CA MET A 2 -10.67 -1.30 -14.18
C MET A 2 -9.36 -2.08 -14.18
N LEU A 3 -8.30 -1.47 -14.70
CA LEU A 3 -6.95 -2.02 -14.60
C LEU A 3 -6.14 -1.19 -13.62
N ILE A 4 -5.51 -1.87 -12.67
CA ILE A 4 -4.62 -1.23 -11.71
C ILE A 4 -3.23 -1.82 -11.95
N PRO A 5 -2.33 -1.08 -12.59
CA PRO A 5 -0.97 -1.57 -12.79
C PRO A 5 -0.24 -1.66 -11.45
N ILE A 6 0.61 -2.66 -11.33
CA ILE A 6 1.41 -2.90 -10.14
C ILE A 6 2.86 -2.54 -10.45
N LEU A 7 3.44 -1.69 -9.59
CA LEU A 7 4.84 -1.34 -9.63
C LEU A 7 5.57 -2.02 -8.48
N SER A 8 6.55 -2.82 -8.80
CA SER A 8 7.43 -3.47 -7.83
C SER A 8 8.86 -3.26 -8.32
N ALA A 9 9.68 -2.55 -7.55
CA ALA A 9 11.02 -2.17 -8.00
C ALA A 9 12.05 -2.42 -6.89
N ILE A 10 13.27 -2.75 -7.30
CA ILE A 10 14.39 -3.01 -6.38
C ILE A 10 15.35 -1.82 -6.25
N SER A 11 15.17 -0.80 -7.08
CA SER A 11 15.97 0.43 -7.01
C SER A 11 15.11 1.65 -7.29
N ARG A 12 15.55 2.79 -6.79
CA ARG A 12 14.85 4.07 -7.02
C ARG A 12 14.84 4.42 -8.51
N GLU A 13 15.92 4.12 -9.23
CA GLU A 13 16.02 4.37 -10.68
C GLU A 13 14.99 3.56 -11.46
N GLU A 14 14.87 2.26 -11.16
CA GLU A 14 13.87 1.38 -11.77
C GLU A 14 12.45 1.86 -11.45
N ALA A 15 12.21 2.21 -10.18
CA ALA A 15 10.90 2.71 -9.75
C ALA A 15 10.50 3.97 -10.51
N ARG A 16 11.40 4.93 -10.63
CA ARG A 16 11.14 6.19 -11.35
C ARG A 16 10.83 5.94 -12.82
N LYS A 17 11.64 5.11 -13.48
CA LYS A 17 11.44 4.76 -14.87
C LYS A 17 10.07 4.13 -15.12
N ASN A 18 9.73 3.15 -14.31
CA ASN A 18 8.44 2.45 -14.41
C ASN A 18 7.27 3.39 -14.13
N LEU A 19 7.41 4.24 -13.12
CA LEU A 19 6.38 5.21 -12.77
C LEU A 19 6.14 6.21 -13.89
N ASP A 20 7.21 6.74 -14.50
CA ASP A 20 7.10 7.68 -15.61
C ASP A 20 6.33 7.08 -16.79
N GLU A 21 6.60 5.81 -17.11
CA GLU A 21 5.85 5.10 -18.14
C GLU A 21 4.37 4.94 -17.77
N LEU A 22 4.08 4.58 -16.54
CA LEU A 22 2.71 4.38 -16.05
C LEU A 22 1.91 5.68 -16.02
N LYS A 23 2.54 6.80 -15.69
CA LYS A 23 1.89 8.11 -15.67
C LYS A 23 1.30 8.50 -17.03
N LEU A 24 1.87 7.99 -18.12
CA LEU A 24 1.41 8.30 -19.47
C LEU A 24 0.10 7.59 -19.84
N ILE A 25 -0.19 6.46 -19.22
CA ILE A 25 -1.28 5.58 -19.66
C ILE A 25 -2.29 5.25 -18.57
N ASN A 26 -2.01 5.56 -17.31
CA ASN A 26 -2.87 5.17 -16.18
C ASN A 26 -3.12 6.32 -15.23
N LYS A 27 -4.28 6.26 -14.57
CA LYS A 27 -4.68 7.21 -13.53
C LYS A 27 -4.55 6.62 -12.12
N ARG A 28 -4.08 5.39 -12.01
CA ARG A 28 -3.94 4.67 -10.76
C ARG A 28 -2.74 3.73 -10.84
N VAL A 29 -2.03 3.60 -9.73
CA VAL A 29 -0.91 2.66 -9.60
C VAL A 29 -0.94 2.04 -8.22
N ARG A 30 -0.63 0.75 -8.14
CA ARG A 30 -0.38 0.07 -6.87
C ARG A 30 1.11 -0.18 -6.77
N ILE A 31 1.72 0.40 -5.74
CA ILE A 31 3.15 0.22 -5.45
C ILE A 31 3.27 -0.85 -4.38
N GLU A 32 3.96 -1.92 -4.68
CA GLU A 32 4.24 -2.98 -3.72
C GLU A 32 5.50 -2.66 -2.93
N VAL A 33 5.40 -2.79 -1.62
CA VAL A 33 6.50 -2.57 -0.67
C VAL A 33 6.75 -3.86 0.10
N ALA A 34 7.96 -4.38 0.03
CA ALA A 34 8.37 -5.59 0.74
C ALA A 34 9.67 -5.30 1.49
N ASP A 35 9.71 -5.67 2.78
CA ASP A 35 10.85 -5.41 3.67
C ASP A 35 11.71 -6.65 3.94
N GLY A 36 11.43 -7.77 3.26
CA GLY A 36 12.16 -9.02 3.45
C GLY A 36 11.75 -9.81 4.70
N GLN A 37 10.77 -9.33 5.47
CA GLN A 37 10.32 -9.99 6.69
C GLN A 37 9.04 -10.80 6.48
N PHE A 38 8.06 -10.24 5.78
CA PHE A 38 6.81 -10.93 5.46
C PHE A 38 6.99 -11.88 4.27
N VAL A 39 7.69 -11.40 3.25
CA VAL A 39 8.09 -12.20 2.06
C VAL A 39 9.60 -12.07 1.89
N ASP A 40 10.22 -12.98 1.16
CA ASP A 40 11.68 -12.98 0.95
C ASP A 40 12.16 -11.87 0.00
N GLU A 41 11.24 -11.14 -0.59
CA GLU A 41 11.54 -10.04 -1.49
C GLU A 41 11.89 -8.77 -0.71
N LEU A 42 12.74 -7.94 -1.32
CA LEU A 42 13.08 -6.62 -0.82
C LEU A 42 12.88 -5.62 -1.96
N THR A 43 12.01 -4.64 -1.76
CA THR A 43 11.73 -3.59 -2.74
C THR A 43 12.15 -2.22 -2.20
N VAL A 44 12.02 -1.19 -3.06
CA VAL A 44 12.07 0.20 -2.60
C VAL A 44 10.94 0.44 -1.61
N GLY A 45 11.13 1.40 -0.71
CA GLY A 45 10.11 1.80 0.26
C GLY A 45 9.29 3.00 -0.21
N PRO A 46 8.23 3.37 0.51
CA PRO A 46 7.41 4.52 0.16
C PRO A 46 8.21 5.83 0.11
N SER A 47 9.20 5.99 0.99
CA SER A 47 10.03 7.20 1.04
C SER A 47 10.84 7.43 -0.24
N ASP A 48 11.04 6.41 -1.06
CA ASP A 48 11.69 6.56 -2.37
C ASP A 48 10.82 7.34 -3.35
N PHE A 49 9.54 7.53 -3.06
CA PHE A 49 8.59 8.25 -3.89
C PHE A 49 8.21 9.63 -3.32
N VAL A 50 8.84 10.07 -2.22
CA VAL A 50 8.45 11.31 -1.52
C VAL A 50 8.58 12.56 -2.39
N GLU A 51 9.50 12.55 -3.35
CA GLU A 51 9.72 13.68 -4.27
C GLU A 51 8.96 13.55 -5.59
N GLU A 52 8.21 12.48 -5.77
CA GLU A 52 7.46 12.26 -7.00
C GLU A 52 6.19 13.11 -7.04
N ASP A 53 5.96 13.75 -8.17
CA ASP A 53 4.69 14.42 -8.44
C ASP A 53 3.76 13.43 -9.15
N PHE A 54 2.77 12.95 -8.42
CA PHE A 54 1.79 12.03 -8.99
C PHE A 54 0.66 12.75 -9.74
N GLY A 55 0.56 14.07 -9.61
CA GLY A 55 -0.53 14.84 -10.23
C GLY A 55 -1.90 14.34 -9.75
N SER A 56 -2.77 13.97 -10.69
CA SER A 56 -4.09 13.42 -10.40
C SER A 56 -4.09 11.89 -10.23
N MET A 57 -2.93 11.24 -10.34
CA MET A 57 -2.82 9.78 -10.21
C MET A 57 -3.14 9.34 -8.78
N LYS A 58 -3.98 8.32 -8.65
CA LYS A 58 -4.26 7.67 -7.37
C LYS A 58 -3.16 6.67 -7.06
N VAL A 59 -2.57 6.76 -5.89
CA VAL A 59 -1.44 5.92 -5.47
C VAL A 59 -1.89 5.00 -4.34
N GLU A 60 -1.79 3.70 -4.57
CA GLU A 60 -2.04 2.67 -3.56
C GLU A 60 -0.70 2.08 -3.14
N TYR A 61 -0.43 2.04 -1.85
CA TYR A 61 0.73 1.31 -1.30
C TYR A 61 0.24 -0.01 -0.72
N HIS A 62 0.75 -1.12 -1.25
CA HIS A 62 0.50 -2.44 -0.70
C HIS A 62 1.70 -2.86 0.12
N LEU A 63 1.50 -2.93 1.43
CA LEU A 63 2.56 -3.18 2.40
C LEU A 63 2.65 -4.67 2.72
N MET A 64 3.59 -5.34 2.09
CA MET A 64 3.97 -6.73 2.38
C MET A 64 5.13 -6.71 3.38
N VAL A 65 4.85 -6.23 4.58
CA VAL A 65 5.86 -5.91 5.60
C VAL A 65 5.47 -6.51 6.94
N ASP A 66 6.44 -6.55 7.86
CA ASP A 66 6.23 -7.19 9.17
C ASP A 66 5.19 -6.46 10.03
N ASP A 67 5.24 -5.14 10.09
CA ASP A 67 4.26 -4.34 10.82
C ASP A 67 3.77 -3.18 9.95
N PRO A 68 2.64 -3.34 9.24
CA PRO A 68 2.17 -2.30 8.33
C PRO A 68 1.84 -0.97 9.00
N THR A 69 1.50 -0.97 10.29
CA THR A 69 1.18 0.26 11.03
C THR A 69 2.39 1.21 11.08
N GLU A 70 3.59 0.67 11.19
CA GLU A 70 4.82 1.48 11.25
C GLU A 70 5.15 2.19 9.94
N TRP A 71 4.50 1.80 8.83
CA TRP A 71 4.77 2.33 7.50
C TRP A 71 3.78 3.40 7.05
N ILE A 72 2.71 3.61 7.81
CA ILE A 72 1.61 4.52 7.42
C ILE A 72 2.11 5.93 7.15
N ARG A 73 2.93 6.47 8.05
CA ARG A 73 3.46 7.83 7.92
C ARG A 73 4.24 8.02 6.62
N GLU A 74 5.14 7.10 6.31
CA GLU A 74 5.91 7.17 5.06
C GLU A 74 5.00 7.15 3.83
N CYS A 75 3.99 6.30 3.83
CA CYS A 75 3.03 6.24 2.74
C CYS A 75 2.28 7.55 2.55
N VAL A 76 1.81 8.16 3.64
CA VAL A 76 1.10 9.43 3.61
C VAL A 76 2.00 10.53 3.07
N GLU A 77 3.22 10.63 3.56
CA GLU A 77 4.21 11.61 3.11
C GLU A 77 4.59 11.41 1.64
N SER A 78 4.40 10.22 1.11
CA SER A 78 4.71 9.84 -0.28
C SER A 78 3.47 9.73 -1.16
N GLY A 79 2.42 10.46 -0.84
CA GLY A 79 1.28 10.67 -1.73
C GLY A 79 0.21 9.60 -1.74
N ALA A 80 0.12 8.76 -0.71
CA ALA A 80 -0.86 7.68 -0.65
C ALA A 80 -2.30 8.17 -0.79
N SER A 81 -3.07 7.50 -1.63
CA SER A 81 -4.53 7.59 -1.68
C SER A 81 -5.16 6.41 -0.91
N ILE A 82 -4.51 5.25 -0.97
CA ILE A 82 -4.93 4.03 -0.28
C ILE A 82 -3.68 3.38 0.31
N ILE A 83 -3.79 2.88 1.54
CA ILE A 83 -2.73 2.08 2.18
C ILE A 83 -3.31 0.71 2.51
N ILE A 84 -2.73 -0.33 1.93
CA ILE A 84 -3.19 -1.71 2.07
C ILE A 84 -2.20 -2.47 2.94
N GLY A 85 -2.66 -3.07 4.03
CA GLY A 85 -1.82 -3.89 4.91
C GLY A 85 -2.26 -5.35 4.92
N GLN A 86 -1.30 -6.24 5.16
CA GLN A 86 -1.57 -7.67 5.32
C GLN A 86 -2.10 -7.94 6.73
N ILE A 87 -3.26 -8.59 6.85
CA ILE A 87 -3.87 -8.85 8.16
C ILE A 87 -3.03 -9.80 9.02
N GLU A 88 -2.23 -10.66 8.38
CA GLU A 88 -1.35 -11.61 9.08
C GLU A 88 -0.29 -10.92 9.94
N ARG A 89 0.01 -9.66 9.65
CA ARG A 89 1.06 -8.89 10.32
C ARG A 89 0.54 -7.69 11.11
N MET A 90 -0.79 -7.54 11.18
CA MET A 90 -1.41 -6.49 11.99
C MET A 90 -1.59 -6.95 13.42
N GLY A 91 -1.21 -6.12 14.39
CA GLY A 91 -1.56 -6.33 15.79
C GLY A 91 -3.04 -6.11 16.04
N SER A 92 -3.64 -5.14 15.33
CA SER A 92 -5.06 -4.82 15.40
C SER A 92 -5.52 -4.25 14.07
N GLN A 93 -6.54 -4.86 13.48
CA GLN A 93 -7.14 -4.37 12.24
C GLN A 93 -7.80 -3.00 12.45
N ALA A 94 -8.51 -2.83 13.56
CA ALA A 94 -9.18 -1.58 13.90
C ALA A 94 -8.17 -0.43 14.05
N LEU A 95 -7.07 -0.65 14.76
CA LEU A 95 -6.04 0.38 14.94
C LEU A 95 -5.36 0.74 13.62
N PHE A 96 -5.08 -0.25 12.77
CA PHE A 96 -4.51 0.02 11.46
C PHE A 96 -5.44 0.92 10.63
N ILE A 97 -6.73 0.60 10.57
CA ILE A 97 -7.71 1.39 9.84
C ILE A 97 -7.81 2.81 10.41
N ASP A 98 -7.88 2.93 11.75
CA ASP A 98 -7.95 4.24 12.41
C ASP A 98 -6.72 5.09 12.08
N ASP A 99 -5.53 4.52 12.19
CA ASP A 99 -4.28 5.23 11.95
C ASP A 99 -4.16 5.67 10.48
N VAL A 100 -4.63 4.87 9.54
CA VAL A 100 -4.64 5.26 8.12
C VAL A 100 -5.66 6.39 7.90
N GLU A 101 -6.89 6.20 8.36
CA GLU A 101 -8.02 7.08 8.02
C GLU A 101 -8.09 8.36 8.85
N GLU A 102 -7.25 8.53 9.86
CA GLU A 102 -7.06 9.84 10.49
C GLU A 102 -6.36 10.83 9.56
N ASN A 103 -5.73 10.36 8.49
CA ASN A 103 -5.12 11.20 7.48
C ASN A 103 -6.17 11.55 6.42
N GLU A 104 -6.44 12.84 6.26
CA GLU A 104 -7.48 13.31 5.34
C GLU A 104 -7.23 12.83 3.91
N GLY A 105 -8.26 12.23 3.30
CA GLY A 105 -8.21 11.77 1.92
C GLY A 105 -7.54 10.41 1.72
N VAL A 106 -7.07 9.76 2.79
CA VAL A 106 -6.41 8.45 2.70
C VAL A 106 -7.35 7.36 3.20
N LYS A 107 -7.47 6.30 2.42
CA LYS A 107 -8.31 5.14 2.73
C LYS A 107 -7.47 3.93 3.10
N ALA A 108 -8.00 3.12 4.02
CA ALA A 108 -7.39 1.85 4.38
C ALA A 108 -7.89 0.74 3.48
N GLY A 109 -7.01 -0.21 3.19
CA GLY A 109 -7.34 -1.48 2.57
C GLY A 109 -6.69 -2.61 3.34
N ILE A 110 -7.20 -3.81 3.20
CA ILE A 110 -6.60 -5.00 3.80
C ILE A 110 -6.36 -6.05 2.74
N ALA A 111 -5.32 -6.84 2.93
CA ALA A 111 -4.99 -7.96 2.08
C ALA A 111 -4.79 -9.21 2.92
N LEU A 112 -5.10 -10.36 2.33
CA LEU A 112 -4.86 -11.67 2.92
C LEU A 112 -3.90 -12.44 2.04
N GLU A 113 -2.96 -13.14 2.66
CA GLU A 113 -2.11 -14.08 1.97
C GLU A 113 -2.94 -15.28 1.53
N TYR A 114 -2.53 -15.91 0.43
CA TYR A 114 -3.16 -17.14 -0.02
C TYR A 114 -3.12 -18.19 1.09
N GLY A 115 -4.27 -18.75 1.40
CA GLY A 115 -4.39 -19.74 2.48
C GLY A 115 -4.86 -19.16 3.82
N THR A 116 -4.82 -17.83 3.99
CA THR A 116 -5.38 -17.20 5.19
C THR A 116 -6.91 -17.19 5.07
N PRO A 117 -7.64 -17.80 6.03
CA PRO A 117 -9.11 -17.83 5.97
C PRO A 117 -9.73 -16.44 6.01
N VAL A 118 -10.78 -16.24 5.24
CA VAL A 118 -11.54 -14.98 5.24
C VAL A 118 -12.09 -14.65 6.63
N GLU A 119 -12.34 -15.66 7.43
CA GLU A 119 -12.84 -15.54 8.82
C GLU A 119 -11.86 -14.81 9.75
N GLU A 120 -10.59 -14.70 9.36
CA GLU A 120 -9.59 -13.91 10.10
C GLU A 120 -9.86 -12.40 10.00
N ILE A 121 -10.68 -11.97 9.04
CA ILE A 121 -11.11 -10.58 8.95
C ILE A 121 -12.17 -10.33 10.02
N GLU A 122 -11.92 -9.36 10.88
CA GLU A 122 -12.86 -8.99 11.92
C GLU A 122 -14.14 -8.41 11.29
N ARG A 123 -15.30 -8.71 11.90
CA ARG A 123 -16.59 -8.24 11.38
C ARG A 123 -16.63 -6.71 11.27
N ASP A 124 -16.09 -6.02 12.26
CA ASP A 124 -16.03 -4.56 12.27
C ASP A 124 -15.21 -4.02 11.10
N THR A 125 -14.10 -4.68 10.78
CA THR A 125 -13.27 -4.36 9.61
C THR A 125 -14.09 -4.41 8.32
N LEU A 126 -14.84 -5.49 8.11
CA LEU A 126 -15.68 -5.66 6.92
C LEU A 126 -16.69 -4.53 6.78
N THR A 127 -17.31 -4.12 7.89
CA THR A 127 -18.28 -3.03 7.90
C THR A 127 -17.63 -1.70 7.53
N ARG A 128 -16.44 -1.45 8.02
CA ARG A 128 -15.74 -0.16 7.86
C ARG A 128 -15.15 0.04 6.46
N LEU A 129 -14.80 -1.04 5.77
CA LEU A 129 -14.14 -0.97 4.46
C LEU A 129 -15.10 -1.10 3.27
N GLN A 130 -16.40 -1.12 3.49
CA GLN A 130 -17.41 -1.16 2.44
C GLN A 130 -17.68 0.22 1.83
#